data_3e97530451be71c6b78310713a4f49ab
#
_entry.id   3e97530451be71c6b78310713a4f49ab
#
_cell.length_a   1.000
_cell.length_b   1.000
_cell.length_c   1.000
_cell.angle_alpha   90.00
_cell.angle_beta   90.00
_cell.angle_gamma   90.00
#
_symmetry.space_group_name_H-M   'P 1'
#
loop_
_entity.id
_entity.type
_entity.pdbx_description
1 polymer ?
#
loop_
_entity_poly.entity_id
_entity_poly.type
_entity_poly.pdbx_seq_one_letter_code
_entity_poly.pdbx_strand_id
1 'polypeptide(L)'
;MKKSLMALAVAAACPALALAEPRLVDTDRNVFISAEEDARAVLRVAAVYNDEDFRIHYEYETDTPSWYHQVWRYEDGEWVRYGSGGPGPDEHGLYEDRISMMLDDGKVEGFDRMGGWMTAHDGMRSLTSEVDADAVREHPKLGGDLGRSDVRKYLPQTRVTDDPEETSWDQVADDDALDQLQSDGVFLDLWQWRSHRSHPMGHADNNYVLHYRLSSEGTSMFTTNWDDDADQPAWMFDPEKVGAPALEWEALIAREYGQDDAYYIHEGNAVAFDPDHDWQEGDVIPQRFLQEPSGSRGAIRADGGYEDGAWRIALTRSLKAPNDHDSKTLEPGESYNVAFAVHSAAGARWHLVSLPMTLGLEDGEADIVARRVDGDLDEADLEWTEVEVFYPGQITYQFLHSDNHPGRELVREGERGVRDQHDLDTLPDFIVDMEQQLLHDAD
;
A
#
# COMPACT_ATOMS: atom_id res chain seq x y z
N MET A 1 -46.66 -64.09 -9.43
CA MET A 1 -45.69 -63.44 -10.32
C MET A 1 -45.54 -61.96 -9.89
N LYS A 2 -44.55 -61.68 -9.08
CA LYS A 2 -44.24 -60.30 -8.64
C LYS A 2 -42.99 -59.87 -9.39
N LYS A 3 -43.12 -58.85 -10.24
CA LYS A 3 -41.99 -58.23 -10.92
C LYS A 3 -41.41 -57.13 -9.98
N SER A 4 -40.20 -57.35 -9.51
CA SER A 4 -39.42 -56.31 -8.86
C SER A 4 -38.82 -55.39 -9.90
N LEU A 5 -39.16 -54.11 -9.83
CA LEU A 5 -38.42 -53.06 -10.53
C LEU A 5 -37.20 -52.70 -9.68
N MET A 6 -36.05 -52.93 -10.22
CA MET A 6 -34.77 -52.46 -9.68
C MET A 6 -34.53 -51.04 -10.23
N ALA A 7 -34.67 -50.04 -9.39
CA ALA A 7 -34.30 -48.65 -9.74
C ALA A 7 -32.78 -48.51 -9.65
N LEU A 8 -32.16 -48.28 -10.80
CA LEU A 8 -30.73 -47.94 -10.90
C LEU A 8 -30.59 -46.47 -10.57
N ALA A 9 -30.07 -46.16 -9.40
CA ALA A 9 -29.65 -44.82 -9.06
C ALA A 9 -28.31 -44.52 -9.74
N VAL A 10 -28.35 -43.71 -10.79
CA VAL A 10 -27.15 -43.11 -11.37
C VAL A 10 -26.76 -41.99 -10.48
N ALA A 11 -25.75 -42.20 -9.63
CA ALA A 11 -25.06 -41.12 -8.94
C ALA A 11 -24.25 -40.38 -10.02
N ALA A 12 -24.73 -39.19 -10.38
CA ALA A 12 -23.92 -38.25 -11.11
C ALA A 12 -22.81 -37.78 -10.14
N ALA A 13 -21.60 -38.31 -10.32
CA ALA A 13 -20.43 -37.70 -9.74
C ALA A 13 -20.21 -36.38 -10.49
N CYS A 14 -20.58 -35.26 -9.84
CA CYS A 14 -19.98 -33.98 -10.20
C CYS A 14 -18.47 -34.15 -10.02
N PRO A 15 -17.65 -33.86 -11.04
CA PRO A 15 -16.24 -33.66 -10.77
C PRO A 15 -16.18 -32.50 -9.76
N ALA A 16 -15.67 -32.76 -8.55
CA ALA A 16 -15.17 -31.69 -7.72
C ALA A 16 -14.14 -30.97 -8.58
N LEU A 17 -14.43 -29.76 -8.99
CA LEU A 17 -13.41 -28.80 -9.39
C LEU A 17 -12.43 -28.80 -8.23
N ALA A 18 -11.29 -29.44 -8.39
CA ALA A 18 -10.17 -29.23 -7.51
C ALA A 18 -9.87 -27.74 -7.67
N LEU A 19 -10.20 -26.95 -6.66
CA LEU A 19 -9.70 -25.60 -6.51
C LEU A 19 -8.19 -25.74 -6.70
N ALA A 20 -7.65 -25.13 -7.75
CA ALA A 20 -6.23 -25.10 -7.95
C ALA A 20 -5.67 -24.37 -6.73
N GLU A 21 -4.75 -25.01 -6.00
CA GLU A 21 -4.05 -24.31 -4.92
C GLU A 21 -3.46 -23.03 -5.50
N PRO A 22 -3.55 -21.90 -4.77
CA PRO A 22 -2.98 -20.64 -5.21
C PRO A 22 -1.53 -20.87 -5.61
N ARG A 23 -1.23 -20.64 -6.87
CA ARG A 23 0.10 -20.87 -7.41
C ARG A 23 0.82 -19.54 -7.47
N LEU A 24 1.69 -19.31 -6.51
CA LEU A 24 2.73 -18.30 -6.64
C LEU A 24 3.65 -18.76 -7.79
N VAL A 25 3.67 -18.02 -8.87
CA VAL A 25 4.69 -18.19 -9.91
C VAL A 25 5.77 -17.18 -9.61
N ASP A 26 6.83 -17.68 -8.98
CA ASP A 26 8.06 -16.95 -8.78
C ASP A 26 8.80 -16.93 -10.12
N THR A 27 8.75 -15.82 -10.81
CA THR A 27 9.78 -15.45 -11.77
C THR A 27 10.81 -14.63 -10.99
N ASP A 28 12.05 -14.56 -11.40
CA ASP A 28 13.13 -13.82 -10.71
C ASP A 28 12.76 -12.37 -10.31
N ARG A 29 11.61 -11.86 -10.73
CA ARG A 29 11.14 -10.47 -10.53
C ARG A 29 9.68 -10.32 -10.10
N ASN A 30 8.80 -11.31 -10.31
CA ASN A 30 7.36 -11.12 -10.20
C ASN A 30 6.62 -12.30 -9.61
N VAL A 31 5.56 -11.97 -8.88
CA VAL A 31 4.53 -12.90 -8.40
C VAL A 31 3.21 -12.55 -9.04
N PHE A 32 2.44 -13.54 -9.42
CA PHE A 32 1.06 -13.36 -9.78
C PHE A 32 0.14 -14.25 -8.93
N ILE A 33 -1.11 -13.86 -8.81
CA ILE A 33 -2.16 -14.60 -8.15
C ILE A 33 -2.86 -15.46 -9.20
N SER A 34 -3.10 -16.74 -8.89
CA SER A 34 -3.78 -17.67 -9.78
C SER A 34 -5.17 -18.09 -9.30
N ALA A 35 -5.59 -17.59 -8.14
CA ALA A 35 -6.89 -17.89 -7.54
C ALA A 35 -7.70 -16.60 -7.35
N GLU A 36 -8.97 -16.60 -7.73
CA GLU A 36 -9.89 -15.46 -7.65
C GLU A 36 -10.03 -14.95 -6.21
N GLU A 37 -10.11 -15.84 -5.24
CA GLU A 37 -10.25 -15.53 -3.82
C GLU A 37 -9.06 -14.76 -3.23
N ASP A 38 -7.86 -14.95 -3.81
CA ASP A 38 -6.65 -14.23 -3.38
C ASP A 38 -6.55 -12.84 -4.06
N ALA A 39 -7.30 -12.63 -5.12
CA ALA A 39 -7.27 -11.40 -5.90
C ALA A 39 -8.25 -10.33 -5.39
N ARG A 40 -9.04 -10.62 -4.36
CA ARG A 40 -10.12 -9.74 -3.88
C ARG A 40 -10.23 -9.78 -2.36
N ALA A 41 -10.52 -8.61 -1.77
CA ALA A 41 -10.89 -8.47 -0.36
C ALA A 41 -11.84 -7.29 -0.17
N VAL A 42 -12.36 -7.10 1.03
CA VAL A 42 -13.22 -5.98 1.40
C VAL A 42 -12.51 -5.12 2.45
N LEU A 43 -12.46 -3.82 2.21
CA LEU A 43 -12.09 -2.79 3.18
C LEU A 43 -13.35 -2.03 3.57
N ARG A 44 -13.69 -1.97 4.84
CA ARG A 44 -14.79 -1.12 5.32
C ARG A 44 -14.27 0.27 5.65
N VAL A 45 -14.95 1.29 5.17
CA VAL A 45 -14.55 2.70 5.30
C VAL A 45 -15.72 3.50 5.85
N ALA A 46 -15.47 4.39 6.80
CA ALA A 46 -16.42 5.39 7.27
C ALA A 46 -15.70 6.72 7.47
N ALA A 47 -16.37 7.85 7.28
CA ALA A 47 -15.77 9.15 7.43
C ALA A 47 -16.69 10.13 8.18
N VAL A 48 -16.08 10.97 9.01
CA VAL A 48 -16.72 12.05 9.74
C VAL A 48 -15.83 13.29 9.75
N TYR A 49 -16.40 14.45 9.99
CA TYR A 49 -15.64 15.68 10.14
C TYR A 49 -16.36 16.67 11.06
N ASN A 50 -15.60 17.64 11.60
CA ASN A 50 -16.13 18.77 12.34
C ASN A 50 -15.62 20.10 11.73
N ASP A 51 -15.60 21.19 12.47
CA ASP A 51 -15.18 22.50 11.96
C ASP A 51 -13.65 22.58 11.72
N GLU A 52 -12.87 21.69 12.30
CA GLU A 52 -11.41 21.74 12.28
C GLU A 52 -10.77 20.51 11.59
N ASP A 53 -11.27 19.32 11.90
CA ASP A 53 -10.64 18.05 11.54
C ASP A 53 -11.56 17.16 10.68
N PHE A 54 -10.95 16.38 9.82
CA PHE A 54 -11.53 15.25 9.09
C PHE A 54 -10.95 13.96 9.66
N ARG A 55 -11.79 12.93 9.85
CA ARG A 55 -11.42 11.62 10.35
C ARG A 55 -12.02 10.53 9.48
N ILE A 56 -11.15 9.63 8.99
CA ILE A 56 -11.53 8.46 8.23
C ILE A 56 -11.19 7.19 9.01
N HIS A 57 -12.13 6.25 9.04
CA HIS A 57 -12.03 4.98 9.73
C HIS A 57 -11.93 3.84 8.73
N TYR A 58 -11.11 2.87 9.07
CA TYR A 58 -10.90 1.66 8.29
C TYR A 58 -11.11 0.43 9.16
N GLU A 59 -11.78 -0.59 8.60
CA GLU A 59 -11.80 -1.93 9.17
C GLU A 59 -11.40 -2.93 8.09
N TYR A 60 -10.35 -3.71 8.36
CA TYR A 60 -9.82 -4.73 7.47
C TYR A 60 -9.59 -6.03 8.22
N GLU A 61 -10.32 -7.09 7.83
CA GLU A 61 -10.22 -8.41 8.43
C GLU A 61 -8.96 -9.14 7.96
N THR A 62 -8.22 -9.72 8.90
CA THR A 62 -7.07 -10.59 8.62
C THR A 62 -6.81 -11.48 9.83
N ASP A 63 -6.60 -12.78 9.60
CA ASP A 63 -6.26 -13.75 10.67
C ASP A 63 -4.77 -13.69 11.05
N THR A 64 -3.94 -13.02 10.23
CA THR A 64 -2.48 -13.02 10.37
C THR A 64 -1.91 -11.60 10.26
N PRO A 65 -2.13 -10.74 11.28
CA PRO A 65 -1.60 -9.38 11.26
C PRO A 65 -0.07 -9.38 11.21
N SER A 66 0.49 -8.44 10.46
CA SER A 66 1.94 -8.31 10.29
C SER A 66 2.46 -7.00 10.90
N TRP A 67 3.28 -7.17 11.95
CA TRP A 67 3.75 -6.10 12.83
C TRP A 67 5.11 -5.51 12.43
N TYR A 68 5.90 -6.25 11.64
CA TYR A 68 7.31 -5.90 11.42
C TYR A 68 7.55 -5.35 10.02
N HIS A 69 8.53 -4.43 9.92
CA HIS A 69 9.07 -4.00 8.64
C HIS A 69 10.56 -4.27 8.60
N GLN A 70 10.92 -5.53 8.32
CA GLN A 70 12.28 -6.05 8.32
C GLN A 70 12.92 -6.06 9.71
N VAL A 71 13.82 -6.99 9.91
CA VAL A 71 14.58 -7.15 11.15
C VAL A 71 16.03 -7.47 10.84
N TRP A 72 16.90 -7.18 11.78
CA TRP A 72 18.26 -7.69 11.85
C TRP A 72 18.25 -8.93 12.73
N ARG A 73 18.76 -10.03 12.22
CA ARG A 73 18.96 -11.28 12.96
C ARG A 73 20.43 -11.55 13.11
N TYR A 74 20.87 -11.88 14.32
CA TYR A 74 22.23 -12.31 14.58
C TYR A 74 22.40 -13.77 14.19
N GLU A 75 23.33 -14.04 13.26
CA GLU A 75 23.66 -15.38 12.79
C GLU A 75 25.12 -15.45 12.32
N ASP A 76 25.79 -16.57 12.64
CA ASP A 76 27.19 -16.82 12.29
C ASP A 76 28.15 -15.66 12.66
N GLY A 77 27.83 -14.87 13.68
CA GLY A 77 28.64 -13.75 14.16
C GLY A 77 28.37 -12.40 13.46
N GLU A 78 27.35 -12.31 12.62
CA GLU A 78 27.00 -11.12 11.84
C GLU A 78 25.52 -10.78 11.99
N TRP A 79 25.15 -9.51 11.71
CA TRP A 79 23.74 -9.06 11.67
C TRP A 79 23.22 -9.10 10.24
N VAL A 80 22.32 -10.03 9.96
CA VAL A 80 21.73 -10.26 8.64
C VAL A 80 20.31 -9.75 8.58
N ARG A 81 19.97 -9.05 7.48
CA ARG A 81 18.63 -8.50 7.29
C ARG A 81 17.64 -9.56 6.81
N TYR A 82 16.54 -9.71 7.53
CA TYR A 82 15.41 -10.55 7.19
C TYR A 82 14.14 -9.73 6.90
N GLY A 83 13.21 -10.31 6.16
CA GLY A 83 12.01 -9.66 5.69
C GLY A 83 12.28 -8.82 4.45
N SER A 84 11.84 -9.27 3.30
CA SER A 84 12.00 -8.55 2.05
C SER A 84 10.65 -8.10 1.50
N GLY A 85 10.63 -6.97 0.80
CA GLY A 85 9.52 -6.64 -0.09
C GLY A 85 9.63 -7.45 -1.39
N GLY A 86 10.02 -8.73 -1.29
CA GLY A 86 10.10 -9.67 -2.40
C GLY A 86 8.73 -10.01 -2.96
N PRO A 87 8.68 -10.90 -3.94
CA PRO A 87 7.42 -11.32 -4.52
C PRO A 87 6.55 -12.02 -3.47
N GLY A 88 5.29 -11.57 -3.35
CA GLY A 88 4.30 -12.14 -2.47
C GLY A 88 4.33 -11.67 -1.01
N PRO A 89 3.40 -12.18 -0.20
CA PRO A 89 3.40 -11.97 1.23
C PRO A 89 4.62 -12.60 1.89
N ASP A 90 5.16 -11.92 2.90
CA ASP A 90 6.21 -12.49 3.74
C ASP A 90 5.60 -13.56 4.66
N GLU A 91 6.10 -14.80 4.56
CA GLU A 91 5.56 -15.95 5.29
C GLU A 91 5.64 -15.81 6.81
N HIS A 92 6.59 -15.02 7.30
CA HIS A 92 6.78 -14.79 8.73
C HIS A 92 6.20 -13.45 9.21
N GLY A 93 5.53 -12.69 8.33
CA GLY A 93 4.99 -11.37 8.65
C GLY A 93 6.08 -10.32 8.90
N LEU A 94 7.25 -10.47 8.29
CA LEU A 94 8.35 -9.52 8.39
C LEU A 94 8.22 -8.36 7.39
N TYR A 95 7.05 -8.19 6.84
CA TYR A 95 6.66 -7.02 6.05
C TYR A 95 5.28 -6.52 6.52
N GLU A 96 5.25 -5.32 7.07
CA GLU A 96 4.11 -4.74 7.80
C GLU A 96 2.82 -4.61 6.99
N ASP A 97 1.68 -4.74 7.65
CA ASP A 97 0.38 -4.39 7.09
C ASP A 97 0.25 -2.87 6.88
N ARG A 98 -0.50 -2.47 5.83
CA ARG A 98 -0.70 -1.07 5.49
C ARG A 98 -2.07 -0.83 4.90
N ILE A 99 -2.61 0.33 5.19
CA ILE A 99 -3.79 0.88 4.53
C ILE A 99 -3.39 2.24 3.95
N SER A 100 -3.76 2.49 2.71
CA SER A 100 -3.43 3.74 2.03
C SER A 100 -4.65 4.30 1.33
N MET A 101 -4.72 5.63 1.25
CA MET A 101 -5.70 6.38 0.47
C MET A 101 -4.96 7.38 -0.41
N MET A 102 -5.31 7.42 -1.69
CA MET A 102 -5.01 8.53 -2.59
C MET A 102 -6.24 9.42 -2.69
N LEU A 103 -6.04 10.73 -2.67
CA LEU A 103 -7.10 11.72 -2.73
C LEU A 103 -6.76 12.81 -3.75
N ASP A 104 -7.74 13.16 -4.58
CA ASP A 104 -7.70 14.21 -5.59
C ASP A 104 -8.91 15.14 -5.46
N ASP A 105 -8.67 16.44 -5.61
CA ASP A 105 -9.69 17.51 -5.61
C ASP A 105 -10.23 17.82 -7.03
N GLY A 106 -10.15 16.84 -7.94
CA GLY A 106 -10.62 16.96 -9.32
C GLY A 106 -9.62 17.63 -10.27
N LYS A 107 -8.35 17.81 -9.84
CA LYS A 107 -7.31 18.45 -10.65
C LYS A 107 -6.41 17.46 -11.40
N VAL A 108 -6.40 16.21 -11.01
CA VAL A 108 -5.66 15.15 -11.69
C VAL A 108 -6.57 14.49 -12.72
N GLU A 109 -6.48 14.93 -13.97
CA GLU A 109 -7.31 14.42 -15.06
C GLU A 109 -7.19 12.90 -15.19
N GLY A 110 -8.33 12.19 -15.19
CA GLY A 110 -8.43 10.75 -15.34
C GLY A 110 -8.35 9.95 -14.03
N PHE A 111 -8.04 10.59 -12.90
CA PHE A 111 -8.02 9.87 -11.62
C PHE A 111 -9.42 9.43 -11.18
N ASP A 112 -10.44 10.22 -11.48
CA ASP A 112 -11.86 9.90 -11.30
C ASP A 112 -12.31 8.60 -12.01
N ARG A 113 -11.62 8.23 -13.09
CA ARG A 113 -11.94 7.07 -13.94
C ARG A 113 -11.03 5.88 -13.73
N MET A 114 -9.75 6.10 -13.43
CA MET A 114 -8.73 5.05 -13.34
C MET A 114 -8.23 4.81 -11.91
N GLY A 115 -8.45 5.74 -10.98
CA GLY A 115 -8.01 5.61 -9.60
C GLY A 115 -6.51 5.28 -9.47
N GLY A 116 -6.17 4.34 -8.61
CA GLY A 116 -4.79 3.93 -8.36
C GLY A 116 -4.05 3.34 -9.57
N TRP A 117 -4.77 2.78 -10.56
CA TRP A 117 -4.17 2.23 -11.79
C TRP A 117 -3.51 3.31 -12.64
N MET A 118 -4.03 4.54 -12.62
CA MET A 118 -3.43 5.66 -13.32
C MET A 118 -1.97 5.90 -12.92
N THR A 119 -1.59 5.52 -11.71
CA THR A 119 -0.23 5.73 -11.18
C THR A 119 0.69 4.53 -11.40
N ALA A 120 0.20 3.44 -12.00
CA ALA A 120 0.96 2.24 -12.27
C ALA A 120 1.43 2.25 -13.73
N HIS A 121 2.75 2.20 -13.95
CA HIS A 121 3.36 2.39 -15.27
C HIS A 121 4.35 1.28 -15.59
N ASP A 122 4.58 1.05 -16.86
CA ASP A 122 5.65 0.16 -17.31
C ASP A 122 7.00 0.59 -16.74
N GLY A 123 7.84 -0.38 -16.45
CA GLY A 123 9.13 -0.16 -15.81
C GLY A 123 9.12 -0.08 -14.28
N MET A 124 7.94 -0.03 -13.65
CA MET A 124 7.85 0.00 -12.19
C MET A 124 8.38 -1.28 -11.55
N ARG A 125 8.90 -1.12 -10.33
CA ARG A 125 9.34 -2.21 -9.48
C ARG A 125 8.26 -3.29 -9.35
N SER A 126 8.67 -4.53 -9.46
CA SER A 126 7.84 -5.74 -9.36
C SER A 126 6.80 -5.90 -10.49
N LEU A 127 7.04 -5.30 -11.65
CA LEU A 127 6.38 -5.63 -12.90
C LEU A 127 7.30 -6.50 -13.76
N THR A 128 6.73 -7.25 -14.70
CA THR A 128 7.51 -7.99 -15.71
C THR A 128 8.39 -7.05 -16.55
N SER A 129 7.94 -5.80 -16.71
CA SER A 129 8.66 -4.70 -17.38
C SER A 129 9.63 -3.94 -16.45
N GLU A 130 9.93 -4.41 -15.23
CA GLU A 130 10.78 -3.68 -14.27
C GLU A 130 12.10 -3.25 -14.88
N VAL A 131 12.41 -1.98 -14.74
CA VAL A 131 13.64 -1.38 -15.24
C VAL A 131 14.80 -1.73 -14.33
N ASP A 132 15.97 -1.97 -14.95
CA ASP A 132 17.21 -2.21 -14.24
C ASP A 132 17.56 -1.05 -13.28
N ALA A 133 17.96 -1.40 -12.06
CA ALA A 133 18.24 -0.44 -10.99
C ALA A 133 19.39 0.53 -11.34
N ASP A 134 20.37 0.10 -12.15
CA ASP A 134 21.48 0.95 -12.55
C ASP A 134 21.01 2.00 -13.57
N ALA A 135 20.10 1.64 -14.49
CA ALA A 135 19.48 2.59 -15.40
C ALA A 135 18.70 3.69 -14.64
N VAL A 136 18.00 3.32 -13.55
CA VAL A 136 17.31 4.31 -12.72
C VAL A 136 18.29 5.19 -11.94
N ARG A 137 19.39 4.63 -11.41
CA ARG A 137 20.43 5.41 -10.71
C ARG A 137 21.15 6.40 -11.62
N GLU A 138 21.33 6.06 -12.90
CA GLU A 138 21.94 6.92 -13.90
C GLU A 138 21.01 8.04 -14.41
N HIS A 139 19.71 7.90 -14.18
CA HIS A 139 18.73 8.91 -14.62
C HIS A 139 18.89 10.21 -13.79
N PRO A 140 19.10 11.40 -14.43
CA PRO A 140 19.40 12.63 -13.71
C PRO A 140 18.38 12.98 -12.64
N LYS A 141 17.08 12.88 -12.96
CA LYS A 141 16.01 13.24 -12.02
C LYS A 141 15.77 12.17 -10.95
N LEU A 142 15.63 10.89 -11.33
CA LEU A 142 15.30 9.83 -10.40
C LEU A 142 16.51 9.41 -9.56
N GLY A 143 17.63 9.12 -10.19
CA GLY A 143 18.87 8.75 -9.51
C GLY A 143 19.60 9.95 -8.95
N GLY A 144 19.80 10.99 -9.76
CA GLY A 144 20.58 12.18 -9.40
C GLY A 144 19.90 13.01 -8.31
N ASP A 145 18.70 13.53 -8.57
CA ASP A 145 18.03 14.45 -7.63
C ASP A 145 17.33 13.70 -6.48
N LEU A 146 16.68 12.56 -6.78
CA LEU A 146 15.88 11.82 -5.80
C LEU A 146 16.61 10.66 -5.14
N GLY A 147 17.81 10.28 -5.59
CA GLY A 147 18.60 9.17 -5.05
C GLY A 147 17.88 7.81 -5.15
N ARG A 148 17.13 7.58 -6.25
CA ARG A 148 16.33 6.37 -6.43
C ARG A 148 17.06 5.32 -7.26
N SER A 149 16.66 4.06 -7.05
CA SER A 149 17.12 2.91 -7.81
C SER A 149 15.97 2.05 -8.31
N ASP A 150 14.74 2.56 -8.23
CA ASP A 150 13.54 1.90 -8.73
C ASP A 150 12.54 2.94 -9.26
N VAL A 151 11.66 2.52 -10.15
CA VAL A 151 10.53 3.32 -10.61
C VAL A 151 9.35 3.08 -9.67
N ARG A 152 8.75 4.16 -9.20
CA ARG A 152 7.55 4.15 -8.34
C ARG A 152 6.38 4.80 -9.05
N LYS A 153 5.26 4.93 -8.33
CA LYS A 153 4.08 5.63 -8.78
C LYS A 153 4.40 7.05 -9.24
N TYR A 154 3.83 7.45 -10.40
CA TYR A 154 3.88 8.82 -10.90
C TYR A 154 2.61 9.17 -11.69
N LEU A 155 2.39 10.46 -11.95
CA LEU A 155 1.29 10.93 -12.80
C LEU A 155 1.75 11.03 -14.26
N PRO A 156 0.92 10.58 -15.23
CA PRO A 156 1.24 10.70 -16.66
C PRO A 156 1.55 12.15 -17.09
N GLN A 157 0.80 13.12 -16.54
CA GLN A 157 0.94 14.55 -16.82
C GLN A 157 2.34 15.12 -16.50
N THR A 158 3.16 14.38 -15.77
CA THR A 158 4.53 14.76 -15.43
C THR A 158 5.57 14.27 -16.42
N ARG A 159 5.13 13.80 -17.57
CA ARG A 159 6.00 13.33 -18.67
C ARG A 159 6.02 14.32 -19.81
N VAL A 160 7.05 14.25 -20.64
CA VAL A 160 7.26 15.18 -21.77
C VAL A 160 6.28 14.97 -22.92
N THR A 161 5.56 13.86 -22.92
CA THR A 161 4.51 13.53 -23.88
C THR A 161 3.20 13.26 -23.16
N ASP A 162 2.10 13.62 -23.76
CA ASP A 162 0.74 13.32 -23.34
C ASP A 162 0.14 12.09 -24.04
N ASP A 163 0.88 11.48 -24.99
CA ASP A 163 0.48 10.21 -25.59
C ASP A 163 0.67 9.06 -24.57
N PRO A 164 -0.41 8.41 -24.12
CA PRO A 164 -0.34 7.37 -23.11
C PRO A 164 0.56 6.18 -23.48
N GLU A 165 0.68 5.84 -24.77
CA GLU A 165 1.51 4.73 -25.24
C GLU A 165 3.00 5.11 -25.29
N GLU A 166 3.29 6.40 -25.38
CA GLU A 166 4.66 6.94 -25.45
C GLU A 166 5.17 7.46 -24.10
N THR A 167 4.29 7.56 -23.07
CA THR A 167 4.73 7.96 -21.73
C THR A 167 5.69 6.92 -21.16
N SER A 168 6.88 7.35 -20.78
CA SER A 168 7.92 6.48 -20.23
C SER A 168 8.46 7.02 -18.91
N TRP A 169 8.91 6.12 -18.05
CA TRP A 169 9.43 6.42 -16.72
C TRP A 169 10.60 7.42 -16.76
N ASP A 170 11.41 7.40 -17.81
CA ASP A 170 12.61 8.22 -18.00
C ASP A 170 12.36 9.58 -18.65
N GLN A 171 11.16 9.81 -19.19
CA GLN A 171 10.81 11.05 -19.87
C GLN A 171 10.15 12.07 -18.92
N VAL A 172 10.79 12.36 -17.81
CA VAL A 172 10.28 13.30 -16.82
C VAL A 172 10.33 14.73 -17.39
N ALA A 173 9.24 15.51 -17.22
CA ALA A 173 9.19 16.92 -17.57
C ALA A 173 10.25 17.73 -16.82
N ASP A 174 10.57 18.92 -17.29
CA ASP A 174 11.52 19.81 -16.65
C ASP A 174 10.97 20.39 -15.31
N ASP A 175 11.85 20.99 -14.53
CA ASP A 175 11.51 21.49 -13.20
C ASP A 175 10.44 22.58 -13.23
N ASP A 176 10.51 23.50 -14.21
CA ASP A 176 9.54 24.58 -14.34
C ASP A 176 8.12 24.02 -14.61
N ALA A 177 8.01 22.98 -15.44
CA ALA A 177 6.74 22.31 -15.71
C ALA A 177 6.23 21.52 -14.49
N LEU A 178 7.11 20.82 -13.76
CA LEU A 178 6.74 20.11 -12.55
C LEU A 178 6.29 21.07 -11.42
N ASP A 179 7.00 22.19 -11.24
CA ASP A 179 6.65 23.23 -10.26
C ASP A 179 5.29 23.88 -10.61
N GLN A 180 5.02 24.08 -11.89
CA GLN A 180 3.73 24.62 -12.35
C GLN A 180 2.60 23.62 -12.05
N LEU A 181 2.75 22.33 -12.39
CA LEU A 181 1.76 21.30 -12.07
C LEU A 181 1.47 21.24 -10.57
N GLN A 182 2.51 21.26 -9.75
CA GLN A 182 2.36 21.23 -8.29
C GLN A 182 1.66 22.49 -7.77
N SER A 183 2.01 23.67 -8.30
CA SER A 183 1.38 24.95 -7.91
C SER A 183 -0.08 25.02 -8.34
N ASP A 184 -0.46 24.39 -9.44
CA ASP A 184 -1.84 24.27 -9.92
C ASP A 184 -2.63 23.21 -9.13
N GLY A 185 -1.96 22.48 -8.23
CA GLY A 185 -2.54 21.41 -7.43
C GLY A 185 -2.67 20.08 -8.17
N VAL A 186 -1.96 19.87 -9.29
CA VAL A 186 -1.98 18.60 -10.04
C VAL A 186 -1.04 17.60 -9.36
N PHE A 187 -1.48 17.05 -8.26
CA PHE A 187 -0.84 15.95 -7.52
C PHE A 187 -1.89 15.17 -6.73
N LEU A 188 -1.60 13.93 -6.39
CA LEU A 188 -2.44 13.13 -5.49
C LEU A 188 -1.90 13.23 -4.07
N ASP A 189 -2.76 13.57 -3.11
CA ASP A 189 -2.47 13.46 -1.68
C ASP A 189 -2.49 11.98 -1.30
N LEU A 190 -1.47 11.47 -0.62
CA LEU A 190 -1.29 10.05 -0.32
C LEU A 190 -1.10 9.83 1.17
N TRP A 191 -2.14 9.32 1.83
CA TRP A 191 -2.14 8.93 3.22
C TRP A 191 -1.74 7.47 3.36
N GLN A 192 -0.74 7.16 4.17
CA GLN A 192 -0.24 5.80 4.36
C GLN A 192 -0.12 5.44 5.82
N TRP A 193 -1.09 4.69 6.34
CA TRP A 193 -0.94 4.01 7.61
C TRP A 193 -0.08 2.75 7.44
N ARG A 194 0.79 2.48 8.43
CA ARG A 194 1.70 1.32 8.47
C ARG A 194 1.78 0.80 9.89
N SER A 195 1.53 -0.49 10.08
CA SER A 195 1.49 -1.12 11.40
C SER A 195 2.80 -1.01 12.17
N HIS A 196 3.97 -1.02 11.49
CA HIS A 196 5.28 -0.88 12.14
C HIS A 196 5.82 0.55 12.10
N ARG A 197 5.94 1.12 10.89
CA ARG A 197 6.75 2.33 10.68
C ARG A 197 6.07 3.64 11.05
N SER A 198 4.76 3.63 11.32
CA SER A 198 4.02 4.86 11.64
C SER A 198 3.07 4.71 12.82
N HIS A 199 2.31 3.61 12.88
CA HIS A 199 1.28 3.42 13.89
C HIS A 199 1.78 3.50 15.34
N PRO A 200 2.94 2.90 15.72
CA PRO A 200 3.43 2.99 17.10
C PRO A 200 3.77 4.41 17.57
N MET A 201 3.96 5.33 16.63
CA MET A 201 4.18 6.75 16.91
C MET A 201 2.87 7.55 16.91
N GLY A 202 1.69 6.90 16.75
CA GLY A 202 0.40 7.56 16.68
C GLY A 202 0.16 8.34 15.37
N HIS A 203 0.85 7.96 14.28
CA HIS A 203 0.80 8.67 13.01
C HIS A 203 0.56 7.76 11.81
N ALA A 204 0.11 8.37 10.70
CA ALA A 204 0.24 7.84 9.35
C ALA A 204 1.15 8.77 8.54
N ASP A 205 1.86 8.20 7.56
CA ASP A 205 2.83 8.94 6.74
C ASP A 205 2.11 9.73 5.64
N ASN A 206 2.24 11.04 5.66
CA ASN A 206 1.71 11.90 4.61
C ASN A 206 2.72 12.00 3.47
N ASN A 207 2.28 11.67 2.27
CA ASN A 207 3.07 11.68 1.04
C ASN A 207 2.22 12.26 -0.09
N TYR A 208 2.81 12.43 -1.27
CA TYR A 208 2.07 12.78 -2.48
C TYR A 208 2.66 12.11 -3.72
N VAL A 209 1.87 12.04 -4.79
CA VAL A 209 2.30 11.52 -6.09
C VAL A 209 2.28 12.65 -7.11
N LEU A 210 3.44 12.92 -7.69
CA LEU A 210 3.67 13.86 -8.78
C LEU A 210 4.49 13.13 -9.86
N HIS A 211 5.70 13.55 -10.15
CA HIS A 211 6.62 12.84 -11.06
C HIS A 211 7.26 11.58 -10.47
N TYR A 212 7.07 11.38 -9.19
CA TYR A 212 7.40 10.20 -8.40
C TYR A 212 6.50 10.16 -7.16
N ARG A 213 6.52 9.08 -6.39
CA ARG A 213 5.94 9.09 -5.04
C ARG A 213 6.90 9.82 -4.09
N LEU A 214 6.55 11.02 -3.74
CA LEU A 214 7.36 11.94 -2.95
C LEU A 214 6.87 11.94 -1.48
N SER A 215 7.78 12.31 -0.60
CA SER A 215 7.43 12.55 0.81
C SER A 215 7.05 14.00 0.99
N SER A 216 6.00 14.24 1.79
CA SER A 216 5.64 15.58 2.21
C SER A 216 6.74 16.23 3.06
N GLU A 217 6.70 17.55 3.23
CA GLU A 217 7.69 18.32 3.97
C GLU A 217 7.76 17.87 5.43
N GLY A 218 8.98 17.78 5.96
CA GLY A 218 9.24 17.44 7.36
C GLY A 218 10.07 16.18 7.55
N THR A 219 10.15 15.73 8.80
CA THR A 219 10.92 14.52 9.17
C THR A 219 10.05 13.28 9.12
N SER A 220 10.67 12.17 8.71
CA SER A 220 10.05 10.84 8.77
C SER A 220 9.86 10.38 10.20
N MET A 221 8.83 9.56 10.43
CA MET A 221 8.62 8.86 11.70
C MET A 221 9.54 7.66 11.91
N PHE A 222 10.47 7.41 11.01
CA PHE A 222 11.46 6.33 11.14
C PHE A 222 12.76 6.64 10.39
N THR A 223 13.84 6.02 10.87
CA THR A 223 15.13 5.92 10.19
C THR A 223 15.56 4.45 10.08
N THR A 224 16.67 4.17 9.39
CA THR A 224 17.29 2.86 9.43
C THR A 224 18.04 2.70 10.74
N ASN A 225 17.83 1.58 11.43
CA ASN A 225 18.57 1.20 12.64
C ASN A 225 19.85 0.48 12.22
N TRP A 226 20.80 1.23 11.71
CA TRP A 226 22.10 0.71 11.24
C TRP A 226 23.19 1.76 11.35
N ASP A 227 24.36 1.32 11.74
CA ASP A 227 25.62 2.08 11.71
C ASP A 227 26.49 1.55 10.57
N ASP A 228 26.56 2.31 9.46
CA ASP A 228 27.28 1.92 8.26
C ASP A 228 28.82 1.85 8.49
N ASP A 229 29.37 2.60 9.45
CA ASP A 229 30.78 2.63 9.76
C ASP A 229 31.20 1.40 10.59
N ALA A 230 30.31 0.94 11.46
CA ALA A 230 30.54 -0.22 12.33
C ALA A 230 29.96 -1.52 11.80
N ASP A 231 29.13 -1.48 10.72
CA ASP A 231 28.46 -2.62 10.10
C ASP A 231 27.61 -3.43 11.09
N GLN A 232 26.78 -2.72 11.89
CA GLN A 232 25.97 -3.29 12.96
C GLN A 232 24.71 -2.44 13.21
N PRO A 233 23.70 -2.92 14.00
CA PRO A 233 22.62 -2.07 14.48
C PRO A 233 23.17 -0.86 15.26
N ALA A 234 22.54 0.30 15.10
CA ALA A 234 22.89 1.50 15.87
C ALA A 234 22.28 1.48 17.28
N TRP A 235 21.12 0.85 17.44
CA TRP A 235 20.35 0.78 18.67
C TRP A 235 19.88 -0.64 18.95
N MET A 236 19.82 -1.01 20.24
CA MET A 236 19.23 -2.22 20.75
C MET A 236 18.11 -1.87 21.75
N PHE A 237 17.25 -2.82 22.11
CA PHE A 237 16.30 -2.62 23.19
C PHE A 237 17.03 -2.36 24.51
N ASP A 238 16.43 -1.49 25.32
CA ASP A 238 16.86 -1.23 26.69
C ASP A 238 16.44 -2.41 27.60
N PRO A 239 17.39 -3.25 28.08
CA PRO A 239 17.03 -4.41 28.89
C PRO A 239 16.34 -4.05 30.21
N GLU A 240 16.53 -2.83 30.72
CA GLU A 240 15.87 -2.38 31.96
C GLU A 240 14.38 -2.07 31.71
N LYS A 241 14.00 -1.71 30.49
CA LYS A 241 12.62 -1.35 30.12
C LYS A 241 11.88 -2.51 29.46
N VAL A 242 12.55 -3.24 28.58
CA VAL A 242 11.95 -4.30 27.76
C VAL A 242 12.15 -5.69 28.36
N GLY A 243 13.20 -5.86 29.17
CA GLY A 243 13.57 -7.14 29.80
C GLY A 243 14.62 -7.94 29.03
N ALA A 244 14.91 -7.56 27.78
CA ALA A 244 15.93 -8.19 26.93
C ALA A 244 16.49 -7.15 25.94
N PRO A 245 17.73 -7.33 25.45
CA PRO A 245 18.35 -6.43 24.45
C PRO A 245 17.85 -6.70 23.02
N ALA A 246 17.26 -7.87 22.77
CA ALA A 246 16.74 -8.33 21.49
C ALA A 246 15.49 -9.18 21.70
N LEU A 247 14.74 -9.41 20.61
CA LEU A 247 13.67 -10.40 20.53
C LEU A 247 14.26 -11.76 20.14
N GLU A 248 13.50 -12.83 20.29
CA GLU A 248 13.90 -14.18 19.90
C GLU A 248 13.31 -14.54 18.53
N TRP A 249 14.15 -15.02 17.61
CA TRP A 249 13.74 -15.39 16.25
C TRP A 249 12.62 -16.43 16.22
N GLU A 250 12.73 -17.49 17.00
CA GLU A 250 11.73 -18.57 17.01
C GLU A 250 10.35 -18.06 17.47
N ALA A 251 10.30 -17.20 18.48
CA ALA A 251 9.07 -16.58 18.95
C ALA A 251 8.49 -15.60 17.90
N LEU A 252 9.38 -14.87 17.21
CA LEU A 252 8.96 -13.92 16.18
C LEU A 252 8.33 -14.63 14.98
N ILE A 253 8.95 -15.67 14.43
CA ILE A 253 8.39 -16.43 13.29
C ILE A 253 7.17 -17.26 13.67
N ALA A 254 7.04 -17.65 14.96
CA ALA A 254 5.85 -18.28 15.50
C ALA A 254 4.69 -17.28 15.76
N ARG A 255 4.92 -15.96 15.50
CA ARG A 255 3.95 -14.87 15.71
C ARG A 255 3.49 -14.76 17.18
N GLU A 256 4.40 -15.01 18.13
CA GLU A 256 4.12 -14.93 19.57
C GLU A 256 4.11 -13.48 20.07
N TYR A 257 4.74 -12.55 19.35
CA TYR A 257 4.70 -11.11 19.67
C TYR A 257 3.52 -10.44 18.99
N GLY A 258 2.79 -9.61 19.73
CA GLY A 258 1.65 -8.84 19.27
C GLY A 258 1.79 -7.34 19.57
N GLN A 259 0.69 -6.61 19.42
CA GLN A 259 0.69 -5.15 19.58
C GLN A 259 1.06 -4.66 21.00
N ASP A 260 0.88 -5.50 22.02
CA ASP A 260 1.18 -5.17 23.43
C ASP A 260 2.64 -5.47 23.79
N ASP A 261 3.40 -6.08 22.88
CA ASP A 261 4.80 -6.42 23.07
C ASP A 261 5.73 -5.33 22.52
N ALA A 262 7.03 -5.44 22.84
CA ALA A 262 8.04 -4.53 22.33
C ALA A 262 8.44 -4.89 20.88
N TYR A 263 7.52 -4.83 19.93
CA TYR A 263 7.77 -5.18 18.52
C TYR A 263 8.44 -4.07 17.71
N TYR A 264 8.62 -2.88 18.28
CA TYR A 264 9.27 -1.72 17.65
C TYR A 264 10.28 -1.07 18.57
N ILE A 265 11.24 -0.35 18.00
CA ILE A 265 12.32 0.30 18.73
C ILE A 265 12.29 1.83 18.49
N HIS A 266 12.38 2.60 19.57
CA HIS A 266 12.38 4.06 19.57
C HIS A 266 13.12 4.63 20.78
N GLU A 267 13.30 5.94 20.87
CA GLU A 267 14.01 6.60 21.97
C GLU A 267 13.54 6.15 23.37
N GLY A 268 12.25 5.88 23.53
CA GLY A 268 11.65 5.50 24.81
C GLY A 268 12.06 4.13 25.32
N ASN A 269 12.43 3.17 24.45
CA ASN A 269 12.76 1.79 24.79
C ASN A 269 14.10 1.29 24.24
N ALA A 270 14.95 2.18 23.77
CA ALA A 270 16.24 1.89 23.18
C ALA A 270 17.41 2.39 24.00
N VAL A 271 18.56 1.72 23.83
CA VAL A 271 19.90 2.18 24.21
C VAL A 271 20.84 2.00 23.04
N ALA A 272 22.01 2.68 23.08
CA ALA A 272 23.04 2.47 22.07
C ALA A 272 23.42 0.99 21.99
N PHE A 273 23.63 0.49 20.78
CA PHE A 273 24.03 -0.89 20.56
C PHE A 273 25.34 -1.20 21.28
N ASP A 274 25.38 -2.34 21.98
CA ASP A 274 26.58 -2.83 22.69
C ASP A 274 27.19 -4.00 21.91
N PRO A 275 28.30 -3.80 21.19
CA PRO A 275 28.96 -4.88 20.45
C PRO A 275 29.65 -5.92 21.34
N ASP A 276 29.89 -5.57 22.62
CA ASP A 276 30.54 -6.48 23.58
C ASP A 276 29.53 -7.36 24.33
N HIS A 277 28.22 -7.17 24.07
CA HIS A 277 27.16 -8.04 24.59
C HIS A 277 27.35 -9.48 24.05
N ASP A 278 27.01 -10.48 24.85
CA ASP A 278 27.08 -11.90 24.46
C ASP A 278 25.87 -12.26 23.57
N TRP A 279 25.87 -11.73 22.33
CA TRP A 279 24.81 -11.95 21.35
C TRP A 279 24.67 -13.45 21.03
N GLN A 280 23.43 -13.91 21.03
CA GLN A 280 23.11 -15.30 20.77
C GLN A 280 22.58 -15.49 19.33
N GLU A 281 22.86 -16.65 18.76
CA GLU A 281 22.26 -17.08 17.50
C GLU A 281 20.73 -16.98 17.55
N GLY A 282 20.15 -16.18 16.65
CA GLY A 282 18.71 -15.94 16.62
C GLY A 282 18.21 -14.71 17.38
N ASP A 283 19.11 -13.91 17.99
CA ASP A 283 18.73 -12.59 18.50
C ASP A 283 18.24 -11.67 17.39
N VAL A 284 17.17 -10.92 17.61
CA VAL A 284 16.53 -10.09 16.60
C VAL A 284 16.33 -8.65 17.09
N ILE A 285 16.72 -7.69 16.26
CA ILE A 285 16.49 -6.26 16.48
C ILE A 285 15.73 -5.68 15.29
N PRO A 286 14.66 -4.82 15.52
CA PRO A 286 13.95 -4.17 14.43
C PRO A 286 14.89 -3.33 13.53
N GLN A 287 14.71 -3.45 12.22
CA GLN A 287 15.51 -2.74 11.22
C GLN A 287 15.19 -1.24 11.16
N ARG A 288 14.06 -0.82 11.72
CA ARG A 288 13.63 0.58 11.75
C ARG A 288 13.65 1.13 13.16
N PHE A 289 14.30 2.28 13.34
CA PHE A 289 14.22 3.07 14.55
C PHE A 289 13.15 4.14 14.37
N LEU A 290 12.15 4.16 15.26
CA LEU A 290 11.01 5.08 15.19
C LEU A 290 11.31 6.40 15.91
N GLN A 291 10.77 7.49 15.40
CA GLN A 291 10.95 8.84 15.94
C GLN A 291 9.72 9.72 15.66
N GLU A 292 9.56 10.78 16.42
CA GLU A 292 8.51 11.78 16.21
C GLU A 292 8.66 12.44 14.82
N PRO A 293 7.59 12.43 13.99
CA PRO A 293 7.61 13.14 12.73
C PRO A 293 7.41 14.64 12.91
N SER A 294 7.69 15.43 11.87
CA SER A 294 7.42 16.86 11.84
C SER A 294 6.90 17.33 10.49
N GLY A 295 6.42 18.58 10.45
CA GLY A 295 5.91 19.19 9.23
C GLY A 295 4.64 18.52 8.72
N SER A 296 4.30 18.74 7.45
CA SER A 296 3.12 18.13 6.82
C SER A 296 3.23 16.62 6.78
N ARG A 297 4.43 16.05 6.75
CA ARG A 297 4.66 14.61 6.78
C ARG A 297 4.10 13.94 8.04
N GLY A 298 4.11 14.60 9.18
CA GLY A 298 3.57 14.12 10.46
C GLY A 298 2.15 14.60 10.76
N ALA A 299 1.46 15.23 9.81
CA ALA A 299 0.17 15.88 10.08
C ALA A 299 -1.00 14.92 10.28
N ILE A 300 -0.89 13.66 9.85
CA ILE A 300 -1.95 12.66 10.00
C ILE A 300 -1.73 11.89 11.29
N ARG A 301 -2.64 12.03 12.26
CA ARG A 301 -2.67 11.19 13.46
C ARG A 301 -3.35 9.87 13.15
N ALA A 302 -2.91 8.80 13.83
CA ALA A 302 -3.47 7.46 13.68
C ALA A 302 -3.81 6.88 15.05
N ASP A 303 -5.02 6.36 15.19
CA ASP A 303 -5.52 5.69 16.38
C ASP A 303 -6.06 4.30 16.03
N GLY A 304 -6.30 3.45 17.04
CA GLY A 304 -6.85 2.13 16.89
C GLY A 304 -5.80 1.03 17.02
N GLY A 305 -6.03 -0.12 16.40
CA GLY A 305 -5.15 -1.28 16.49
C GLY A 305 -5.77 -2.53 15.87
N TYR A 306 -5.17 -3.68 16.16
CA TYR A 306 -5.70 -4.99 15.80
C TYR A 306 -6.53 -5.56 16.94
N GLU A 307 -7.79 -5.86 16.67
CA GLU A 307 -8.73 -6.38 17.65
C GLU A 307 -9.75 -7.31 16.99
N ASP A 308 -10.02 -8.45 17.62
CA ASP A 308 -11.03 -9.42 17.18
C ASP A 308 -10.89 -9.85 15.69
N GLY A 309 -9.67 -10.08 15.23
CA GLY A 309 -9.41 -10.56 13.86
C GLY A 309 -9.42 -9.47 12.80
N ALA A 310 -9.40 -8.20 13.16
CA ALA A 310 -9.41 -7.09 12.23
C ALA A 310 -8.51 -5.92 12.66
N TRP A 311 -7.93 -5.24 11.71
CA TRP A 311 -7.39 -3.90 11.89
C TRP A 311 -8.54 -2.89 11.94
N ARG A 312 -8.63 -2.11 13.02
CA ARG A 312 -9.56 -0.98 13.18
C ARG A 312 -8.74 0.28 13.39
N ILE A 313 -8.62 1.05 12.34
CA ILE A 313 -7.71 2.21 12.28
C ILE A 313 -8.50 3.46 11.96
N ALA A 314 -8.22 4.54 12.68
CA ALA A 314 -8.74 5.87 12.37
C ALA A 314 -7.58 6.83 12.06
N LEU A 315 -7.71 7.58 10.98
CA LEU A 315 -6.76 8.60 10.56
C LEU A 315 -7.41 9.97 10.65
N THR A 316 -6.77 10.91 11.34
CA THR A 316 -7.28 12.26 11.55
C THR A 316 -6.27 13.30 11.07
N ARG A 317 -6.74 14.25 10.28
CA ARG A 317 -5.98 15.42 9.84
C ARG A 317 -6.90 16.66 9.80
N SER A 318 -6.33 17.84 10.01
CA SER A 318 -7.10 19.07 9.83
C SER A 318 -7.68 19.15 8.41
N LEU A 319 -8.89 19.73 8.30
CA LEU A 319 -9.56 20.00 7.02
C LEU A 319 -8.67 20.84 6.11
N LYS A 320 -8.06 21.87 6.69
CA LYS A 320 -7.08 22.68 5.97
C LYS A 320 -5.77 21.91 5.79
N ALA A 321 -5.28 21.85 4.57
CA ALA A 321 -3.97 21.27 4.28
C ALA A 321 -2.86 21.90 5.14
N PRO A 322 -1.96 21.11 5.71
CA PRO A 322 -0.81 21.64 6.43
C PRO A 322 0.18 22.36 5.50
N ASN A 323 0.23 21.94 4.25
CA ASN A 323 1.02 22.53 3.16
C ASN A 323 0.33 22.28 1.83
N ASP A 324 -0.12 23.33 1.13
CA ASP A 324 -0.88 23.24 -0.11
C ASP A 324 -0.06 22.67 -1.30
N HIS A 325 1.25 22.49 -1.15
CA HIS A 325 2.12 21.89 -2.17
C HIS A 325 2.25 20.36 -2.05
N ASP A 326 1.82 19.77 -0.94
CA ASP A 326 1.98 18.33 -0.72
C ASP A 326 0.74 17.66 -0.09
N SER A 327 -0.31 18.43 0.15
CA SER A 327 -1.54 17.96 0.79
C SER A 327 -2.75 18.73 0.24
N LYS A 328 -3.92 18.09 0.23
CA LYS A 328 -5.18 18.69 -0.22
C LYS A 328 -5.99 19.23 0.95
N THR A 329 -6.57 20.42 0.79
CA THR A 329 -7.59 20.96 1.68
C THR A 329 -8.93 20.29 1.42
N LEU A 330 -9.64 19.94 2.48
CA LEU A 330 -10.99 19.37 2.43
C LEU A 330 -11.98 20.47 2.84
N GLU A 331 -13.01 20.68 2.03
CA GLU A 331 -14.01 21.73 2.26
C GLU A 331 -15.41 21.12 2.42
N PRO A 332 -16.20 21.54 3.42
CA PRO A 332 -17.59 21.10 3.57
C PRO A 332 -18.42 21.40 2.32
N GLY A 333 -19.19 20.42 1.87
CA GLY A 333 -20.03 20.50 0.68
C GLY A 333 -19.33 20.12 -0.62
N GLU A 334 -18.03 19.84 -0.58
CA GLU A 334 -17.26 19.40 -1.75
C GLU A 334 -17.10 17.89 -1.80
N SER A 335 -16.80 17.37 -2.99
CA SER A 335 -16.53 15.96 -3.25
C SER A 335 -15.12 15.76 -3.84
N TYR A 336 -14.50 14.66 -3.48
CA TYR A 336 -13.12 14.30 -3.82
C TYR A 336 -13.09 12.92 -4.47
N ASN A 337 -12.19 12.73 -5.42
CA ASN A 337 -11.91 11.40 -5.95
C ASN A 337 -10.94 10.68 -5.01
N VAL A 338 -11.22 9.43 -4.68
CA VAL A 338 -10.39 8.62 -3.80
C VAL A 338 -10.14 7.23 -4.36
N ALA A 339 -8.99 6.66 -4.00
CA ALA A 339 -8.68 5.25 -4.22
C ALA A 339 -7.94 4.71 -3.00
N PHE A 340 -8.27 3.47 -2.62
CA PHE A 340 -7.71 2.81 -1.45
C PHE A 340 -6.78 1.67 -1.83
N ALA A 341 -5.87 1.33 -0.93
CA ALA A 341 -5.04 0.14 -1.07
C ALA A 341 -4.79 -0.51 0.29
N VAL A 342 -4.80 -1.85 0.30
CA VAL A 342 -4.46 -2.68 1.45
C VAL A 342 -3.25 -3.54 1.10
N HIS A 343 -2.28 -3.60 2.01
CA HIS A 343 -1.16 -4.54 1.94
C HIS A 343 -1.23 -5.45 3.16
N SER A 344 -1.26 -6.74 2.93
CA SER A 344 -1.23 -7.74 3.99
C SER A 344 0.12 -8.47 3.92
N ALA A 345 0.96 -8.25 4.91
CA ALA A 345 2.33 -8.80 5.00
C ALA A 345 3.18 -8.63 3.73
N ALA A 346 2.91 -7.64 2.90
CA ALA A 346 3.43 -7.60 1.55
C ALA A 346 4.01 -6.24 1.14
N GLY A 347 5.01 -6.30 0.28
CA GLY A 347 5.63 -5.13 -0.34
C GLY A 347 5.24 -4.92 -1.80
N ALA A 348 5.86 -3.92 -2.40
CA ALA A 348 5.81 -3.64 -3.83
C ALA A 348 4.39 -3.68 -4.43
N ARG A 349 4.18 -4.46 -5.49
CA ARG A 349 2.86 -4.57 -6.15
C ARG A 349 1.93 -5.60 -5.51
N TRP A 350 2.39 -6.35 -4.56
CA TRP A 350 1.53 -7.27 -3.83
C TRP A 350 0.66 -6.50 -2.83
N HIS A 351 -0.40 -5.90 -3.35
CA HIS A 351 -1.40 -5.16 -2.59
C HIS A 351 -2.71 -5.16 -3.35
N LEU A 352 -3.79 -5.01 -2.64
CA LEU A 352 -5.13 -4.90 -3.21
C LEU A 352 -5.48 -3.43 -3.33
N VAL A 353 -6.08 -3.01 -4.45
CA VAL A 353 -6.46 -1.62 -4.73
C VAL A 353 -7.96 -1.53 -5.04
N SER A 354 -8.60 -0.44 -4.62
CA SER A 354 -9.99 -0.17 -4.97
C SER A 354 -10.10 0.37 -6.38
N LEU A 355 -11.27 0.25 -6.97
CA LEU A 355 -11.70 1.08 -8.08
C LEU A 355 -11.80 2.55 -7.61
N PRO A 356 -11.78 3.53 -8.54
CA PRO A 356 -11.99 4.92 -8.18
C PRO A 356 -13.38 5.11 -7.53
N MET A 357 -13.42 5.89 -6.46
CA MET A 357 -14.62 6.21 -5.69
C MET A 357 -14.66 7.70 -5.39
N THR A 358 -15.80 8.17 -4.94
CA THR A 358 -16.01 9.55 -4.48
C THR A 358 -16.16 9.59 -2.96
N LEU A 359 -15.54 10.60 -2.34
CA LEU A 359 -15.69 10.96 -0.93
C LEU A 359 -16.30 12.37 -0.85
N GLY A 360 -17.54 12.47 -0.38
CA GLY A 360 -18.24 13.74 -0.23
C GLY A 360 -18.30 14.21 1.23
N LEU A 361 -17.99 15.47 1.48
CA LEU A 361 -18.25 16.09 2.78
C LEU A 361 -19.67 16.67 2.77
N GLU A 362 -20.63 15.90 3.32
CA GLU A 362 -22.08 16.14 3.23
C GLU A 362 -22.69 15.99 1.81
N ASP A 363 -21.94 15.61 0.81
CA ASP A 363 -22.49 15.26 -0.49
C ASP A 363 -23.09 13.84 -0.43
N GLY A 364 -24.41 13.77 -0.37
CA GLY A 364 -25.15 12.49 -0.25
C GLY A 364 -25.19 11.66 -1.53
N GLU A 365 -24.61 12.14 -2.65
CA GLU A 365 -24.48 11.38 -3.89
C GLU A 365 -23.11 10.68 -4.03
N ALA A 366 -22.15 11.00 -3.15
CA ALA A 366 -20.84 10.35 -3.13
C ALA A 366 -20.92 8.88 -2.67
N ASP A 367 -19.98 8.05 -3.12
CA ASP A 367 -19.88 6.64 -2.71
C ASP A 367 -19.64 6.51 -1.19
N ILE A 368 -18.84 7.43 -0.63
CA ILE A 368 -18.56 7.53 0.80
C ILE A 368 -18.93 8.94 1.26
N VAL A 369 -19.83 9.02 2.23
CA VAL A 369 -20.30 10.31 2.76
C VAL A 369 -19.66 10.56 4.12
N ALA A 370 -18.80 11.58 4.20
CA ALA A 370 -18.31 12.09 5.46
C ALA A 370 -19.38 12.93 6.13
N ARG A 371 -19.87 12.50 7.29
CA ARG A 371 -20.89 13.22 8.04
C ARG A 371 -20.29 14.27 8.94
N ARG A 372 -20.91 15.44 8.98
CA ARG A 372 -20.56 16.46 9.96
C ARG A 372 -21.05 16.07 11.35
N VAL A 373 -20.20 16.24 12.35
CA VAL A 373 -20.54 16.06 13.75
C VAL A 373 -20.20 17.33 14.55
N ASP A 374 -20.96 17.59 15.58
CA ASP A 374 -20.70 18.73 16.48
C ASP A 374 -19.88 18.17 17.67
N GLY A 375 -18.58 18.51 17.72
CA GLY A 375 -17.70 18.16 18.84
C GLY A 375 -16.66 17.08 18.51
N ASP A 376 -16.51 16.11 19.39
CA ASP A 376 -15.46 15.09 19.31
C ASP A 376 -15.77 14.07 18.22
N LEU A 377 -14.80 13.81 17.35
CA LEU A 377 -14.92 12.85 16.25
C LEU A 377 -14.88 11.39 16.75
N ASP A 378 -14.37 11.14 17.96
CA ASP A 378 -14.31 9.80 18.56
C ASP A 378 -15.67 9.28 19.03
N GLU A 379 -16.62 10.19 19.29
CA GLU A 379 -17.97 9.85 19.76
C GLU A 379 -19.00 9.73 18.61
N ALA A 380 -18.57 9.84 17.35
CA ALA A 380 -19.45 9.86 16.19
C ALA A 380 -20.03 8.47 15.88
N ASP A 381 -21.31 8.43 15.55
CA ASP A 381 -21.91 7.24 14.92
C ASP A 381 -21.39 7.10 13.47
N LEU A 382 -20.78 5.96 13.16
CA LEU A 382 -20.15 5.71 11.85
C LEU A 382 -21.13 5.06 10.86
N GLU A 383 -21.16 5.58 9.65
CA GLU A 383 -21.83 4.95 8.52
C GLU A 383 -20.76 4.27 7.64
N TRP A 384 -20.78 2.93 7.62
CA TRP A 384 -19.76 2.15 6.94
C TRP A 384 -20.14 1.86 5.48
N THR A 385 -19.17 2.07 4.60
CA THR A 385 -19.21 1.66 3.18
C THR A 385 -18.25 0.49 3.00
N GLU A 386 -18.70 -0.57 2.33
CA GLU A 386 -17.86 -1.67 1.89
C GLU A 386 -17.17 -1.30 0.58
N VAL A 387 -15.85 -1.35 0.58
CA VAL A 387 -15.00 -1.02 -0.55
C VAL A 387 -14.30 -2.29 -1.01
N GLU A 388 -14.65 -2.78 -2.17
CA GLU A 388 -13.94 -3.89 -2.77
C GLU A 388 -12.56 -3.47 -3.24
N VAL A 389 -11.55 -4.28 -2.90
CA VAL A 389 -10.17 -4.08 -3.29
C VAL A 389 -9.66 -5.30 -4.04
N PHE A 390 -8.92 -5.08 -5.12
CA PHE A 390 -8.49 -6.12 -6.06
C PHE A 390 -6.98 -6.09 -6.24
N TYR A 391 -6.40 -7.26 -6.44
CA TYR A 391 -5.01 -7.35 -6.88
C TYR A 391 -4.86 -6.68 -8.26
N PRO A 392 -3.96 -5.69 -8.42
CA PRO A 392 -3.92 -4.90 -9.64
C PRO A 392 -3.21 -5.60 -10.81
N GLY A 393 -2.59 -6.73 -10.58
CA GLY A 393 -1.87 -7.49 -11.60
C GLY A 393 -0.75 -6.71 -12.28
N GLN A 394 -0.50 -7.03 -13.53
CA GLN A 394 0.43 -6.33 -14.42
C GLN A 394 -0.24 -5.16 -15.17
N ILE A 395 -1.48 -4.79 -14.79
CA ILE A 395 -2.20 -3.68 -15.41
C ILE A 395 -1.46 -2.37 -15.16
N THR A 396 -1.07 -1.69 -16.22
CA THR A 396 -0.41 -0.39 -16.22
C THR A 396 -1.25 0.64 -16.96
N TYR A 397 -0.91 1.90 -16.77
CA TYR A 397 -1.53 3.00 -17.51
C TYR A 397 -1.34 2.82 -19.03
N GLN A 398 -0.16 2.41 -19.46
CA GLN A 398 0.14 2.11 -20.86
C GLN A 398 -0.71 0.96 -21.39
N PHE A 399 -0.85 -0.14 -20.60
CA PHE A 399 -1.71 -1.25 -20.98
C PHE A 399 -3.16 -0.81 -21.20
N LEU A 400 -3.74 -0.03 -20.29
CA LEU A 400 -5.13 0.46 -20.40
C LEU A 400 -5.40 1.25 -21.69
N HIS A 401 -4.36 1.85 -22.27
CA HIS A 401 -4.45 2.64 -23.51
C HIS A 401 -3.95 1.89 -24.75
N SER A 402 -3.39 0.70 -24.58
CA SER A 402 -2.78 -0.08 -25.67
C SER A 402 -3.80 -0.88 -26.49
N ASP A 403 -3.35 -1.38 -27.65
CA ASP A 403 -4.13 -2.27 -28.52
C ASP A 403 -4.52 -3.59 -27.85
N ASN A 404 -3.81 -3.98 -26.80
CA ASN A 404 -4.07 -5.21 -26.05
C ASN A 404 -5.25 -5.09 -25.06
N HIS A 405 -5.68 -3.85 -24.74
CA HIS A 405 -6.81 -3.63 -23.86
C HIS A 405 -8.13 -3.56 -24.65
N PRO A 406 -9.12 -4.45 -24.38
CA PRO A 406 -10.37 -4.48 -25.14
C PRO A 406 -11.18 -3.18 -25.08
N GLY A 407 -11.03 -2.40 -23.98
CA GLY A 407 -11.76 -1.16 -23.73
C GLY A 407 -10.97 0.12 -24.09
N ARG A 408 -9.81 0.02 -24.72
CA ARG A 408 -8.90 1.16 -24.94
C ARG A 408 -9.52 2.39 -25.57
N GLU A 409 -10.39 2.23 -26.56
CA GLU A 409 -11.03 3.35 -27.26
C GLU A 409 -11.88 4.19 -26.29
N LEU A 410 -12.63 3.52 -25.39
CA LEU A 410 -13.45 4.16 -24.39
C LEU A 410 -12.61 4.87 -23.31
N VAL A 411 -11.45 4.28 -22.94
CA VAL A 411 -10.48 4.90 -22.03
C VAL A 411 -9.90 6.18 -22.65
N ARG A 412 -9.47 6.10 -23.92
CA ARG A 412 -8.88 7.23 -24.65
C ARG A 412 -9.88 8.37 -24.88
N GLU A 413 -11.12 8.05 -25.19
CA GLU A 413 -12.19 9.02 -25.37
C GLU A 413 -12.66 9.63 -24.05
N GLY A 414 -12.20 9.11 -22.92
CA GLY A 414 -12.59 9.58 -21.59
C GLY A 414 -14.03 9.26 -21.20
N GLU A 415 -14.68 8.35 -21.94
CA GLU A 415 -16.10 8.02 -21.74
C GLU A 415 -16.30 6.98 -20.62
N ARG A 416 -15.27 6.13 -20.37
CA ARG A 416 -15.35 5.07 -19.34
C ARG A 416 -14.04 4.90 -18.58
N GLY A 417 -14.17 4.67 -17.28
CA GLY A 417 -13.09 4.28 -16.40
C GLY A 417 -13.00 2.76 -16.21
N VAL A 418 -12.04 2.32 -15.42
CA VAL A 418 -11.87 0.91 -15.03
C VAL A 418 -13.15 0.33 -14.43
N ARG A 419 -13.84 1.11 -13.60
CA ARG A 419 -15.10 0.71 -12.93
C ARG A 419 -16.23 0.39 -13.91
N ASP A 420 -16.30 1.11 -15.03
CA ASP A 420 -17.39 0.97 -16.01
C ASP A 420 -17.11 -0.10 -17.07
N GLN A 421 -15.87 -0.54 -17.18
CA GLN A 421 -15.44 -1.51 -18.19
C GLN A 421 -15.54 -2.96 -17.73
N HIS A 422 -15.45 -3.17 -16.43
CA HIS A 422 -15.42 -4.49 -15.84
C HIS A 422 -16.60 -4.67 -14.89
N ASP A 423 -17.32 -5.76 -15.07
CA ASP A 423 -18.21 -6.29 -14.04
C ASP A 423 -17.35 -6.64 -12.83
N LEU A 424 -17.71 -6.14 -11.65
CA LEU A 424 -16.95 -6.37 -10.42
C LEU A 424 -16.82 -7.84 -10.08
N ASP A 425 -17.80 -8.65 -10.47
CA ASP A 425 -17.78 -10.09 -10.23
C ASP A 425 -16.82 -10.82 -11.17
N THR A 426 -16.46 -10.25 -12.31
CA THR A 426 -15.56 -10.85 -13.31
C THR A 426 -14.18 -10.18 -13.38
N LEU A 427 -13.98 -9.06 -12.69
CA LEU A 427 -12.70 -8.35 -12.70
C LEU A 427 -11.54 -9.19 -12.14
N PRO A 428 -11.68 -9.97 -11.06
CA PRO A 428 -10.61 -10.83 -10.57
C PRO A 428 -10.18 -11.88 -11.61
N ASP A 429 -11.13 -12.53 -12.29
CA ASP A 429 -10.83 -13.50 -13.36
C ASP A 429 -10.08 -12.85 -14.51
N PHE A 430 -10.52 -11.66 -14.94
CA PHE A 430 -9.82 -10.89 -15.97
C PHE A 430 -8.38 -10.56 -15.59
N ILE A 431 -8.14 -10.13 -14.35
CA ILE A 431 -6.80 -9.83 -13.85
C ILE A 431 -5.92 -11.08 -13.86
N VAL A 432 -6.43 -12.19 -13.37
CA VAL A 432 -5.71 -13.49 -13.35
C VAL A 432 -5.39 -13.96 -14.75
N ASP A 433 -6.34 -13.94 -15.67
CA ASP A 433 -6.15 -14.37 -17.06
C ASP A 433 -5.08 -13.53 -17.76
N MET A 434 -5.09 -12.23 -17.53
CA MET A 434 -4.12 -11.30 -18.10
C MET A 434 -2.71 -11.51 -17.54
N GLU A 435 -2.57 -11.74 -16.24
CA GLU A 435 -1.29 -12.10 -15.62
C GLU A 435 -0.71 -13.36 -16.25
N GLN A 436 -1.53 -14.39 -16.46
CA GLN A 436 -1.10 -15.63 -17.07
C GLN A 436 -0.66 -15.44 -18.53
N GLN A 437 -1.33 -14.60 -19.30
CA GLN A 437 -0.94 -14.28 -20.67
C GLN A 437 0.39 -13.54 -20.73
N LEU A 438 0.57 -12.52 -19.91
CA LEU A 438 1.81 -11.73 -19.88
C LEU A 438 3.04 -12.55 -19.45
N LEU A 439 2.84 -13.53 -18.56
CA LEU A 439 3.92 -14.45 -18.18
C LEU A 439 4.25 -15.47 -19.26
N HIS A 440 3.26 -15.86 -20.07
CA HIS A 440 3.48 -16.81 -21.19
C HIS A 440 4.22 -16.15 -22.36
N ASP A 441 4.01 -14.84 -22.56
CA ASP A 441 4.66 -14.07 -23.63
C ASP A 441 6.09 -13.65 -23.25
N ALA A 442 6.47 -13.76 -21.97
CA ALA A 442 7.80 -13.44 -21.46
C ALA A 442 8.79 -14.65 -21.47
N ASP A 443 8.30 -15.89 -21.68
CA ASP A 443 9.08 -17.11 -21.85
C ASP A 443 9.41 -17.36 -23.36
#